data_287e43fde2edbf3ea475b60ec1bd612f
#
_entry.id   287e43fde2edbf3ea475b60ec1bd612f
#
_cell.length_a   1.000
_cell.length_b   1.000
_cell.length_c   1.000
_cell.angle_alpha   90.00
_cell.angle_beta   90.00
_cell.angle_gamma   90.00
#
_symmetry.space_group_name_H-M   'P 1'
#
loop_
_entity.id
_entity.type
_entity.pdbx_description
1 polymer ?
#
loop_
_entity_poly.entity_id
_entity_poly.type
_entity_poly.pdbx_seq_one_letter_code
_entity_poly.pdbx_strand_id
1 'polypeptide(L)'
;LAFDYPVGAAVTIFCNGLTLGDYGGKIQLGTAPDGDYGVGRIPHEELGRYLRRNPDKDGRPRPAVCTFDAIGPRQTDTYVCFEGVRFTGAGPWCDTDPETSEPQTSERTLTDAQGRTFRVRTLGTCAYATEPVPQGTGSVYGIIDYFNGKYTLRVSERRVEFANAAGLPRAYPSTGRYSAPKPTK
;
A
#
# COMPACT_ATOMS: atom_id res chain seq x y z
N LEU A 1 -13.89 -2.05 2.06
CA LEU A 1 -13.94 -2.78 3.33
C LEU A 1 -13.10 -2.02 4.33
N ALA A 2 -13.71 -1.44 5.34
CA ALA A 2 -12.99 -0.86 6.46
C ALA A 2 -12.34 -2.02 7.25
N PHE A 3 -11.03 -1.93 7.49
CA PHE A 3 -10.33 -2.85 8.34
C PHE A 3 -10.39 -2.28 9.77
N ASP A 4 -10.82 -3.08 10.73
CA ASP A 4 -11.12 -2.61 12.10
C ASP A 4 -9.88 -2.26 12.93
N TYR A 5 -8.70 -2.51 12.38
CA TYR A 5 -7.44 -2.26 13.05
C TYR A 5 -6.74 -1.05 12.44
N PRO A 6 -6.41 -0.03 13.24
CA PRO A 6 -5.69 1.15 12.74
C PRO A 6 -4.27 0.81 12.30
N VAL A 7 -3.73 1.63 11.40
CA VAL A 7 -2.30 1.53 11.03
C VAL A 7 -1.44 1.73 12.28
N GLY A 8 -0.53 0.76 12.50
CA GLY A 8 0.29 0.71 13.72
C GLY A 8 -0.31 -0.08 14.87
N ALA A 9 -1.52 -0.61 14.71
CA ALA A 9 -2.05 -1.54 15.69
C ALA A 9 -1.18 -2.80 15.77
N ALA A 10 -0.77 -3.16 16.97
CA ALA A 10 -0.14 -4.45 17.21
C ALA A 10 -1.19 -5.53 17.24
N VAL A 11 -1.03 -6.56 16.42
CA VAL A 11 -1.97 -7.66 16.33
C VAL A 11 -1.29 -9.00 16.56
N THR A 12 -1.99 -9.91 17.21
CA THR A 12 -1.63 -11.34 17.25
C THR A 12 -2.49 -12.06 16.23
N ILE A 13 -1.85 -12.87 15.40
CA ILE A 13 -2.53 -13.70 14.40
C ILE A 13 -2.56 -15.14 14.92
N PHE A 14 -3.74 -15.72 15.04
CA PHE A 14 -3.96 -17.13 15.39
C PHE A 14 -4.10 -17.92 14.09
N CYS A 15 -3.10 -18.70 13.76
CA CYS A 15 -3.04 -19.41 12.47
C CYS A 15 -3.77 -20.76 12.47
N ASN A 16 -4.26 -21.24 13.62
CA ASN A 16 -4.95 -22.52 13.70
C ASN A 16 -6.21 -22.53 12.84
N GLY A 17 -6.26 -23.49 11.89
CA GLY A 17 -7.36 -23.59 10.93
C GLY A 17 -7.21 -22.68 9.71
N LEU A 18 -6.11 -21.92 9.60
CA LEU A 18 -5.76 -21.19 8.38
C LEU A 18 -4.82 -22.00 7.50
N THR A 19 -4.84 -21.71 6.22
CA THR A 19 -4.05 -22.33 5.17
C THR A 19 -3.07 -21.31 4.60
N LEU A 20 -1.86 -21.76 4.26
CA LEU A 20 -0.91 -21.00 3.43
C LEU A 20 -1.07 -21.45 1.98
N GLY A 21 -1.18 -20.50 1.07
CA GLY A 21 -1.23 -20.77 -0.35
C GLY A 21 -0.46 -19.73 -1.15
N ASP A 22 -0.20 -20.07 -2.39
CA ASP A 22 0.46 -19.19 -3.34
C ASP A 22 -0.56 -18.48 -4.23
N TYR A 23 -0.34 -17.19 -4.44
CA TYR A 23 -1.10 -16.41 -5.42
C TYR A 23 -0.13 -15.54 -6.22
N GLY A 24 0.18 -15.99 -7.43
CA GLY A 24 1.10 -15.29 -8.31
C GLY A 24 2.53 -15.18 -7.78
N GLY A 25 2.99 -16.21 -7.04
CA GLY A 25 4.31 -16.25 -6.41
C GLY A 25 4.39 -15.52 -5.05
N LYS A 26 3.25 -15.11 -4.50
CA LYS A 26 3.14 -14.48 -3.20
C LYS A 26 2.41 -15.40 -2.23
N ILE A 27 3.06 -15.73 -1.12
CA ILE A 27 2.44 -16.55 -0.07
C ILE A 27 1.39 -15.72 0.66
N GLN A 28 0.21 -16.29 0.77
CA GLN A 28 -0.93 -15.70 1.48
C GLN A 28 -1.43 -16.64 2.58
N LEU A 29 -1.93 -16.06 3.64
CA LEU A 29 -2.61 -16.75 4.73
C LEU A 29 -4.12 -16.50 4.61
N GLY A 30 -4.90 -17.56 4.59
CA GLY A 30 -6.35 -17.47 4.46
C GLY A 30 -7.07 -18.71 4.93
N THR A 31 -8.34 -18.85 4.59
CA THR A 31 -9.12 -20.05 4.83
C THR A 31 -8.72 -21.18 3.86
N ALA A 32 -9.38 -22.32 3.94
CA ALA A 32 -9.21 -23.41 2.98
C ALA A 32 -9.33 -22.90 1.53
N PRO A 33 -8.69 -23.56 0.56
CA PRO A 33 -8.81 -23.22 -0.85
C PRO A 33 -10.25 -23.02 -1.30
N ASP A 34 -10.48 -21.99 -2.13
CA ASP A 34 -11.78 -21.64 -2.66
C ASP A 34 -11.68 -21.49 -4.19
N GLY A 35 -12.31 -22.39 -4.91
CA GLY A 35 -12.21 -22.49 -6.37
C GLY A 35 -10.75 -22.65 -6.82
N ASP A 36 -10.32 -21.78 -7.74
CA ASP A 36 -8.98 -21.80 -8.34
C ASP A 36 -7.90 -21.13 -7.46
N TYR A 37 -8.28 -20.63 -6.29
CA TYR A 37 -7.35 -19.94 -5.39
C TYR A 37 -6.77 -20.90 -4.35
N GLY A 38 -5.47 -20.85 -4.18
CA GLY A 38 -4.75 -21.67 -3.20
C GLY A 38 -5.12 -21.39 -1.72
N VAL A 39 -5.79 -20.27 -1.47
CA VAL A 39 -6.42 -19.92 -0.18
C VAL A 39 -7.70 -19.13 -0.40
N GLY A 40 -8.68 -19.33 0.44
CA GLY A 40 -9.89 -18.53 0.53
C GLY A 40 -9.66 -17.25 1.34
N ARG A 41 -10.53 -16.26 1.12
CA ARG A 41 -10.54 -15.04 1.93
C ARG A 41 -11.10 -15.35 3.31
N ILE A 42 -10.50 -14.80 4.36
CA ILE A 42 -11.11 -14.80 5.68
C ILE A 42 -12.30 -13.83 5.64
N PRO A 43 -13.54 -14.30 5.87
CA PRO A 43 -14.70 -13.42 5.96
C PRO A 43 -14.49 -12.35 7.04
N HIS A 44 -15.01 -11.13 6.80
CA HIS A 44 -14.82 -10.01 7.72
C HIS A 44 -15.36 -10.32 9.13
N GLU A 45 -16.48 -10.99 9.22
CA GLU A 45 -17.13 -11.43 10.46
C GLU A 45 -16.31 -12.46 11.24
N GLU A 46 -15.40 -13.18 10.57
CA GLU A 46 -14.51 -14.17 11.20
C GLU A 46 -13.15 -13.60 11.59
N LEU A 47 -12.82 -12.37 11.16
CA LEU A 47 -11.50 -11.79 11.45
C LEU A 47 -11.17 -11.77 12.94
N GLY A 48 -12.14 -11.49 13.80
CA GLY A 48 -11.97 -11.49 15.25
C GLY A 48 -11.60 -12.87 15.85
N ARG A 49 -11.82 -13.96 15.09
CA ARG A 49 -11.40 -15.32 15.47
C ARG A 49 -9.88 -15.50 15.29
N TYR A 50 -9.32 -14.85 14.26
CA TYR A 50 -7.92 -15.02 13.89
C TYR A 50 -7.03 -13.84 14.26
N LEU A 51 -7.60 -12.67 14.53
CA LEU A 51 -6.86 -11.47 14.87
C LEU A 51 -7.26 -10.93 16.24
N ARG A 52 -6.25 -10.64 17.06
CA ARG A 52 -6.46 -9.96 18.35
C ARG A 52 -5.52 -8.76 18.45
N ARG A 53 -6.08 -7.60 18.72
CA ARG A 53 -5.30 -6.39 18.97
C ARG A 53 -4.67 -6.44 20.36
N ASN A 54 -3.44 -5.95 20.44
CA ASN A 54 -2.68 -5.75 21.68
C ASN A 54 -2.42 -4.22 21.86
N PRO A 55 -3.37 -3.46 22.39
CA PRO A 55 -3.30 -1.99 22.39
C PRO A 55 -2.04 -1.43 23.07
N ASP A 56 -1.58 -2.09 24.13
CA ASP A 56 -0.37 -1.69 24.87
C ASP A 56 0.93 -1.81 24.05
N LYS A 57 0.85 -2.50 22.90
CA LYS A 57 1.98 -2.69 21.98
C LYS A 57 1.80 -1.93 20.66
N ASP A 58 0.75 -1.11 20.55
CA ASP A 58 0.54 -0.27 19.37
C ASP A 58 1.74 0.65 19.14
N GLY A 59 2.10 0.86 17.90
CA GLY A 59 3.26 1.66 17.54
C GLY A 59 3.06 2.43 16.24
N ARG A 60 4.05 3.21 15.89
CA ARG A 60 4.10 3.86 14.57
C ARG A 60 4.97 3.00 13.66
N PRO A 61 4.43 2.44 12.57
CA PRO A 61 5.25 1.74 11.61
C PRO A 61 6.29 2.70 11.03
N ARG A 62 7.53 2.24 10.97
CA ARG A 62 8.63 2.97 10.35
C ARG A 62 8.91 2.32 9.00
N PRO A 63 8.93 3.07 7.91
CA PRO A 63 9.30 2.52 6.62
C PRO A 63 10.79 2.17 6.60
N ALA A 64 11.15 1.10 5.94
CA ALA A 64 12.52 0.85 5.56
C ALA A 64 12.87 1.75 4.35
N VAL A 65 13.91 2.56 4.46
CA VAL A 65 14.42 3.33 3.32
C VAL A 65 15.13 2.35 2.38
N CYS A 66 14.69 2.31 1.14
CA CYS A 66 15.17 1.39 0.13
C CYS A 66 15.46 2.10 -1.19
N THR A 67 16.33 1.51 -2.00
CA THR A 67 16.48 1.84 -3.42
C THR A 67 15.68 0.84 -4.26
N PHE A 68 15.41 1.15 -5.53
CA PHE A 68 14.59 0.26 -6.38
C PHE A 68 15.23 -1.11 -6.60
N ASP A 69 16.54 -1.17 -6.72
CA ASP A 69 17.33 -2.38 -6.91
C ASP A 69 17.48 -3.24 -5.63
N ALA A 70 17.17 -2.66 -4.46
CA ALA A 70 17.14 -3.41 -3.21
C ALA A 70 15.83 -4.18 -3.00
N ILE A 71 14.83 -3.96 -3.87
CA ILE A 71 13.52 -4.62 -3.72
C ILE A 71 13.62 -6.06 -4.21
N GLY A 72 13.20 -6.98 -3.36
CA GLY A 72 13.21 -8.41 -3.60
C GLY A 72 12.23 -9.14 -2.66
N PRO A 73 12.31 -10.47 -2.56
CA PRO A 73 11.37 -11.27 -1.77
C PRO A 73 11.24 -10.85 -0.30
N ARG A 74 12.32 -10.32 0.29
CA ARG A 74 12.33 -9.88 1.69
C ARG A 74 11.52 -8.60 1.94
N GLN A 75 11.30 -7.79 0.89
CA GLN A 75 10.54 -6.56 0.96
C GLN A 75 9.06 -6.76 0.63
N THR A 76 8.66 -7.94 0.15
CA THR A 76 7.23 -8.22 -0.10
C THR A 76 6.41 -8.01 1.17
N ASP A 77 5.29 -7.29 1.04
CA ASP A 77 4.39 -6.90 2.13
C ASP A 77 5.03 -6.03 3.23
N THR A 78 6.19 -5.43 2.96
CA THR A 78 6.83 -4.52 3.90
C THR A 78 6.54 -3.06 3.57
N TYR A 79 6.52 -2.23 4.62
CA TYR A 79 6.38 -0.78 4.49
C TYR A 79 7.74 -0.16 4.19
N VAL A 80 7.84 0.51 3.03
CA VAL A 80 9.08 1.11 2.54
C VAL A 80 8.93 2.59 2.22
N CYS A 81 10.07 3.27 2.11
CA CYS A 81 10.21 4.62 1.60
C CYS A 81 11.24 4.63 0.47
N PHE A 82 10.88 5.22 -0.66
CA PHE A 82 11.82 5.59 -1.72
C PHE A 82 12.07 7.09 -1.64
N GLU A 83 13.32 7.48 -1.43
CA GLU A 83 13.76 8.88 -1.34
C GLU A 83 14.38 9.37 -2.65
N GLY A 84 14.30 10.67 -2.90
CA GLY A 84 14.90 11.30 -4.08
C GLY A 84 14.29 10.86 -5.40
N VAL A 85 13.02 10.44 -5.39
CA VAL A 85 12.29 9.95 -6.56
C VAL A 85 11.29 10.99 -7.08
N ARG A 86 10.90 10.82 -8.34
CA ARG A 86 9.88 11.65 -9.00
C ARG A 86 8.95 10.77 -9.82
N PHE A 87 7.71 11.20 -10.01
CA PHE A 87 6.84 10.57 -10.99
C PHE A 87 7.26 10.96 -12.41
N THR A 88 7.24 9.97 -13.31
CA THR A 88 7.45 10.21 -14.74
C THR A 88 6.13 10.66 -15.36
N GLY A 89 6.11 11.87 -15.87
CA GLY A 89 4.92 12.47 -16.45
C GLY A 89 3.97 13.09 -15.42
N ALA A 90 2.96 13.77 -15.94
CA ALA A 90 1.87 14.38 -15.20
C ALA A 90 0.57 13.61 -15.49
N GLY A 91 -0.44 13.79 -14.66
CA GLY A 91 -1.76 13.17 -14.82
C GLY A 91 -2.33 12.70 -13.48
N PRO A 92 -3.52 12.11 -13.49
CA PRO A 92 -4.13 11.58 -12.27
C PRO A 92 -3.43 10.31 -11.79
N TRP A 93 -3.68 9.95 -10.54
CA TRP A 93 -3.19 8.66 -9.98
C TRP A 93 -3.74 7.46 -10.74
N CYS A 94 -4.99 7.54 -11.18
CA CYS A 94 -5.64 6.50 -11.97
C CYS A 94 -6.18 7.07 -13.27
N ASP A 95 -6.13 6.28 -14.32
CA ASP A 95 -6.78 6.61 -15.58
C ASP A 95 -8.29 6.44 -15.41
N THR A 96 -9.06 7.16 -16.22
CA THR A 96 -10.51 7.02 -16.29
C THR A 96 -10.85 6.00 -17.37
N ASP A 97 -11.71 5.07 -17.04
CA ASP A 97 -12.28 4.14 -18.01
C ASP A 97 -13.17 4.92 -18.98
N PRO A 98 -12.91 4.85 -20.29
CA PRO A 98 -13.65 5.64 -21.27
C PRO A 98 -15.11 5.21 -21.43
N GLU A 99 -15.44 3.97 -21.06
CA GLU A 99 -16.81 3.45 -21.19
C GLU A 99 -17.67 3.78 -19.98
N THR A 100 -17.10 3.67 -18.78
CA THR A 100 -17.83 3.86 -17.54
C THR A 100 -17.64 5.23 -16.93
N SER A 101 -16.61 5.98 -17.36
CA SER A 101 -16.17 7.24 -16.76
C SER A 101 -15.70 7.12 -15.30
N GLU A 102 -15.46 5.91 -14.83
CA GLU A 102 -14.97 5.63 -13.48
C GLU A 102 -13.44 5.47 -13.46
N PRO A 103 -12.77 5.83 -12.36
CA PRO A 103 -11.35 5.58 -12.21
C PRO A 103 -11.05 4.09 -12.21
N GLN A 104 -10.10 3.64 -13.03
CA GLN A 104 -9.65 2.27 -13.07
C GLN A 104 -8.28 2.09 -12.41
N THR A 105 -8.02 0.90 -11.88
CA THR A 105 -6.71 0.57 -11.30
C THR A 105 -5.61 0.82 -12.31
N SER A 106 -4.66 1.70 -11.98
CA SER A 106 -3.63 2.15 -12.89
C SER A 106 -2.24 2.08 -12.29
N GLU A 107 -1.24 2.12 -13.15
CA GLU A 107 0.15 2.15 -12.74
C GLU A 107 0.78 3.49 -13.17
N ARG A 108 1.60 4.04 -12.27
CA ARG A 108 2.46 5.20 -12.53
C ARG A 108 3.90 4.81 -12.32
N THR A 109 4.81 5.50 -12.97
CA THR A 109 6.24 5.20 -12.90
C THR A 109 6.94 6.24 -12.03
N LEU A 110 7.69 5.76 -11.04
CA LEU A 110 8.70 6.54 -10.33
C LEU A 110 10.04 6.41 -11.05
N THR A 111 10.82 7.47 -11.01
CA THR A 111 12.21 7.49 -11.51
C THR A 111 13.11 8.07 -10.43
N ASP A 112 14.24 7.45 -10.17
CA ASP A 112 15.28 7.95 -9.26
C ASP A 112 16.32 8.83 -9.99
N ALA A 113 17.29 9.33 -9.24
CA ALA A 113 18.36 10.17 -9.77
C ALA A 113 19.27 9.45 -10.77
N GLN A 114 19.32 8.13 -10.76
CA GLN A 114 20.08 7.29 -11.67
C GLN A 114 19.31 6.89 -12.92
N GLY A 115 18.04 7.34 -13.04
CA GLY A 115 17.16 6.99 -14.16
C GLY A 115 16.54 5.59 -14.04
N ARG A 116 16.71 4.89 -12.92
CA ARG A 116 16.04 3.61 -12.66
C ARG A 116 14.57 3.88 -12.38
N THR A 117 13.73 2.92 -12.70
CA THR A 117 12.28 3.07 -12.58
C THR A 117 11.65 2.04 -11.66
N PHE A 118 10.56 2.43 -11.02
CA PHE A 118 9.72 1.54 -10.22
C PHE A 118 8.25 1.85 -10.43
N ARG A 119 7.38 0.85 -10.37
CA ARG A 119 5.95 1.02 -10.61
C ARG A 119 5.20 1.26 -9.32
N VAL A 120 4.31 2.23 -9.36
CA VAL A 120 3.32 2.51 -8.32
C VAL A 120 1.97 2.07 -8.84
N ARG A 121 1.31 1.15 -8.15
CA ARG A 121 -0.03 0.67 -8.49
C ARG A 121 -1.06 1.29 -7.55
N THR A 122 -2.04 1.97 -8.09
CA THR A 122 -3.13 2.61 -7.36
C THR A 122 -4.46 2.00 -7.79
N LEU A 123 -5.31 1.67 -6.82
CA LEU A 123 -6.65 1.17 -7.10
C LEU A 123 -7.57 2.32 -7.52
N GLY A 124 -8.45 2.09 -8.51
CA GLY A 124 -9.45 3.07 -8.92
C GLY A 124 -10.41 3.49 -7.80
N THR A 125 -10.58 2.62 -6.79
CA THR A 125 -11.40 2.90 -5.60
C THR A 125 -10.71 3.79 -4.55
N CYS A 126 -9.46 4.20 -4.75
CA CYS A 126 -8.78 5.10 -3.84
C CYS A 126 -9.42 6.49 -3.87
N ALA A 127 -9.56 7.11 -2.71
CA ALA A 127 -10.17 8.44 -2.58
C ALA A 127 -9.45 9.55 -3.36
N TYR A 128 -8.18 9.32 -3.72
CA TYR A 128 -7.34 10.25 -4.49
C TYR A 128 -7.10 9.80 -5.94
N ALA A 129 -7.85 8.82 -6.43
CA ALA A 129 -7.63 8.22 -7.76
C ALA A 129 -7.62 9.26 -8.90
N THR A 130 -8.48 10.25 -8.84
CA THR A 130 -8.61 11.31 -9.86
C THR A 130 -7.70 12.50 -9.65
N GLU A 131 -7.01 12.57 -8.52
CA GLU A 131 -6.10 13.67 -8.24
C GLU A 131 -4.80 13.56 -9.06
N PRO A 132 -4.14 14.68 -9.37
CA PRO A 132 -2.87 14.64 -10.08
C PRO A 132 -1.78 14.00 -9.21
N VAL A 133 -0.90 13.21 -9.83
CA VAL A 133 0.33 12.79 -9.17
C VAL A 133 1.20 14.00 -8.83
N PRO A 134 1.87 14.01 -7.68
CA PRO A 134 2.71 15.13 -7.29
C PRO A 134 3.89 15.30 -8.26
N GLN A 135 4.22 16.54 -8.51
CA GLN A 135 5.34 16.93 -9.37
C GLN A 135 6.53 17.36 -8.52
N GLY A 136 7.73 17.18 -9.05
CA GLY A 136 8.97 17.46 -8.33
C GLY A 136 9.65 16.19 -7.82
N THR A 137 10.62 16.34 -6.96
CA THR A 137 11.40 15.24 -6.38
C THR A 137 11.16 15.17 -4.87
N GLY A 138 11.03 13.97 -4.34
CA GLY A 138 10.80 13.78 -2.91
C GLY A 138 10.75 12.31 -2.51
N SER A 139 9.98 12.02 -1.47
CA SER A 139 9.86 10.68 -0.89
C SER A 139 8.47 10.10 -1.12
N VAL A 140 8.41 8.83 -1.49
CA VAL A 140 7.16 8.08 -1.67
C VAL A 140 7.15 6.89 -0.73
N TYR A 141 6.04 6.71 -0.04
CA TYR A 141 5.86 5.67 0.98
C TYR A 141 4.78 4.69 0.55
N GLY A 142 4.97 3.41 0.82
CA GLY A 142 3.96 2.41 0.51
C GLY A 142 4.36 1.01 0.92
N ILE A 143 3.53 0.07 0.57
CA ILE A 143 3.76 -1.36 0.78
C ILE A 143 4.24 -1.98 -0.54
N ILE A 144 5.30 -2.77 -0.48
CA ILE A 144 5.72 -3.55 -1.64
C ILE A 144 4.76 -4.69 -1.87
N ASP A 145 4.21 -4.75 -3.05
CA ASP A 145 3.40 -5.87 -3.52
C ASP A 145 4.16 -6.67 -4.58
N TYR A 146 3.85 -7.95 -4.68
CA TYR A 146 4.43 -8.86 -5.67
C TYR A 146 3.33 -9.66 -6.33
N PHE A 147 3.39 -9.76 -7.64
CA PHE A 147 2.50 -10.61 -8.42
C PHE A 147 3.16 -11.02 -9.73
N ASN A 148 3.21 -12.32 -10.00
CA ASN A 148 3.72 -12.90 -11.26
C ASN A 148 5.07 -12.31 -11.72
N GLY A 149 6.07 -12.31 -10.85
CA GLY A 149 7.42 -11.84 -11.17
C GLY A 149 7.61 -10.31 -11.11
N LYS A 150 6.57 -9.55 -10.74
CA LYS A 150 6.62 -8.08 -10.76
C LYS A 150 6.41 -7.51 -9.35
N TYR A 151 7.31 -6.61 -8.96
CA TYR A 151 7.15 -5.79 -7.76
C TYR A 151 6.49 -4.47 -8.11
N THR A 152 5.56 -4.03 -7.27
CA THR A 152 4.94 -2.71 -7.35
C THR A 152 4.87 -2.08 -5.96
N LEU A 153 4.87 -0.76 -5.89
CA LEU A 153 4.57 -0.03 -4.68
C LEU A 153 3.07 0.26 -4.64
N ARG A 154 2.41 -0.17 -3.59
CA ARG A 154 1.04 0.26 -3.26
C ARG A 154 1.12 1.43 -2.29
N VAL A 155 0.78 2.60 -2.78
CA VAL A 155 0.60 3.78 -1.94
C VAL A 155 -0.75 3.65 -1.25
N SER A 156 -0.75 3.02 -0.09
CA SER A 156 -1.97 2.79 0.69
C SER A 156 -2.44 4.04 1.43
N GLU A 157 -1.51 4.88 1.79
CA GLU A 157 -1.74 6.18 2.37
C GLU A 157 -1.05 7.22 1.50
N ARG A 158 -1.69 8.38 1.36
CA ARG A 158 -1.22 9.53 0.58
C ARG A 158 0.03 10.16 1.18
N ARG A 159 0.98 9.34 1.58
CA ARG A 159 2.23 9.80 2.15
C ARG A 159 3.26 9.94 1.04
N VAL A 160 3.22 11.12 0.45
CA VAL A 160 4.14 11.56 -0.59
C VAL A 160 4.65 12.93 -0.18
N GLU A 161 5.94 13.04 -0.02
CA GLU A 161 6.60 14.28 0.39
C GLU A 161 7.46 14.76 -0.77
N PHE A 162 6.91 15.65 -1.60
CA PHE A 162 7.62 16.23 -2.74
C PHE A 162 7.89 17.71 -2.52
N ALA A 163 9.10 18.14 -2.89
CA ALA A 163 9.35 19.54 -3.14
C ALA A 163 8.63 19.94 -4.45
N ASN A 164 7.88 21.06 -4.42
CA ASN A 164 7.35 21.64 -5.64
C ASN A 164 8.49 22.20 -6.51
N ALA A 165 8.17 22.58 -7.74
CA ALA A 165 9.12 23.19 -8.69
C ALA A 165 9.81 24.47 -8.16
N ALA A 166 9.32 25.07 -7.08
CA ALA A 166 9.91 26.20 -6.37
C ALA A 166 10.75 25.77 -5.13
N GLY A 167 10.97 24.48 -4.92
CA GLY A 167 11.75 23.96 -3.80
C GLY A 167 11.03 24.01 -2.45
N LEU A 168 9.76 24.40 -2.41
CA LEU A 168 8.97 24.34 -1.20
C LEU A 168 8.42 22.93 -1.02
N PRO A 169 8.61 22.30 0.16
CA PRO A 169 7.99 21.02 0.43
C PRO A 169 6.48 21.18 0.34
N ARG A 170 5.87 20.58 -0.67
CA ARG A 170 4.49 20.20 -0.55
C ARG A 170 4.46 18.93 0.26
N ALA A 171 4.31 19.07 1.53
CA ALA A 171 3.67 18.04 2.29
C ALA A 171 2.29 17.84 1.67
N TYR A 172 2.12 16.82 0.85
CA TYR A 172 0.82 16.19 0.82
C TYR A 172 0.62 15.80 2.28
N PRO A 173 -0.34 16.41 2.97
CA PRO A 173 -0.51 16.11 4.34
C PRO A 173 -0.52 14.59 4.42
N SER A 174 0.33 14.02 5.25
CA SER A 174 0.12 12.68 5.74
C SER A 174 -1.28 12.75 6.36
N THR A 175 -2.27 12.61 5.51
CA THR A 175 -3.65 12.73 5.88
C THR A 175 -3.97 11.50 6.62
N GLY A 176 -3.82 11.62 7.75
CA GLY A 176 -4.26 10.66 8.63
C GLY A 176 -3.49 10.88 9.89
N ARG A 177 -3.77 11.94 10.59
CA ARG A 177 -4.13 11.68 11.97
C ARG A 177 -5.29 10.71 11.87
N TYR A 178 -4.98 9.42 11.76
CA TYR A 178 -5.92 8.40 12.10
C TYR A 178 -6.33 8.69 13.55
N SER A 179 -7.43 9.39 13.69
CA SER A 179 -8.10 9.53 14.97
C SER A 179 -8.63 8.15 15.26
N ALA A 180 -7.96 7.40 16.12
CA ALA A 180 -8.53 6.18 16.63
C ALA A 180 -9.96 6.49 17.08
N PRO A 181 -10.98 5.70 16.66
CA PRO A 181 -12.32 5.86 17.16
C PRO A 181 -12.24 5.81 18.69
N LYS A 182 -12.79 6.84 19.35
CA LYS A 182 -12.88 6.85 20.81
C LYS A 182 -13.61 5.59 21.22
N PRO A 183 -13.11 4.84 22.22
CA PRO A 183 -13.84 3.70 22.73
C PRO A 183 -15.21 4.21 23.20
N THR A 184 -16.26 3.70 22.61
CA THR A 184 -17.62 3.86 23.15
C THR A 184 -17.66 3.18 24.50
N LYS A 185 -18.01 3.95 25.52
CA LYS A 185 -18.26 3.45 26.88
C LYS A 185 -19.41 2.44 26.90
#